data_f640e4fd69a52e49d66946e4dc1b1377
#
_entry.id   f640e4fd69a52e49d66946e4dc1b1377
#
_cell.length_a   1.000
_cell.length_b   1.000
_cell.length_c   1.000
_cell.angle_alpha   90.00
_cell.angle_beta   90.00
_cell.angle_gamma   90.00
#
_symmetry.space_group_name_H-M   'P 1'
#
loop_
_entity.id
_entity.type
_entity.pdbx_description
1 polymer ?
#
loop_
_entity_poly.entity_id
_entity_poly.type
_entity_poly.pdbx_seq_one_letter_code
_entity_poly.pdbx_strand_id
1 'polypeptide(L)'
;DAQKAERSIGTMARALGYSEIITYSFISPTYYDKIRWASDDPRRQSFKILNPLGEDTSIMRTTVLPSMLEILTRNYNFRNKCAKLYEVGRIYLPGGADGLAVEKKVLSLGAYGEGMDFFALKGAMEAILGEIRAADVTFEAPQIPNPSYHPGRCAQVLVNGQEVGVFGQIHPLVAQNYGVDAEFYCAELDFDQLMCGKGPDPQYVPL
;
A
#
# COMPACT_ATOMS: atom_id res chain seq x y z
N ASP A 1 -3.16 20.71 2.60
CA ASP A 1 -2.54 20.48 3.91
C ASP A 1 -2.41 18.97 4.16
N ALA A 2 -1.22 18.44 3.82
CA ALA A 2 -0.93 17.01 3.85
C ALA A 2 -1.12 16.37 5.26
N GLN A 3 -0.74 17.09 6.33
CA GLN A 3 -0.90 16.58 7.70
C GLN A 3 -2.38 16.44 8.12
N LYS A 4 -3.23 17.36 7.66
CA LYS A 4 -4.66 17.28 7.92
C LYS A 4 -5.25 16.06 7.19
N ALA A 5 -4.89 15.84 5.94
CA ALA A 5 -5.33 14.68 5.16
C ALA A 5 -4.86 13.36 5.79
N GLU A 6 -3.62 13.29 6.26
CA GLU A 6 -3.10 12.11 6.94
C GLU A 6 -3.90 11.78 8.21
N ARG A 7 -4.25 12.80 9.01
CA ARG A 7 -5.13 12.64 10.18
C ARG A 7 -6.54 12.19 9.81
N SER A 8 -7.13 12.75 8.74
CA SER A 8 -8.43 12.34 8.22
C SER A 8 -8.42 10.89 7.75
N ILE A 9 -7.41 10.50 6.98
CA ILE A 9 -7.20 9.10 6.55
C ILE A 9 -7.13 8.18 7.77
N GLY A 10 -6.30 8.50 8.75
CA GLY A 10 -6.18 7.70 9.96
C GLY A 10 -7.49 7.61 10.75
N THR A 11 -8.26 8.69 10.82
CA THR A 11 -9.57 8.69 11.48
C THR A 11 -10.56 7.80 10.74
N MET A 12 -10.64 7.92 9.42
CA MET A 12 -11.52 7.10 8.60
C MET A 12 -11.09 5.62 8.62
N ALA A 13 -9.81 5.33 8.50
CA ALA A 13 -9.32 3.95 8.56
C ALA A 13 -9.68 3.28 9.89
N ARG A 14 -9.51 3.99 11.02
CA ARG A 14 -9.93 3.47 12.35
C ARG A 14 -11.44 3.28 12.44
N ALA A 15 -12.23 4.18 11.89
CA ALA A 15 -13.71 4.05 11.84
C ALA A 15 -14.15 2.82 11.03
N LEU A 16 -13.36 2.41 10.03
CA LEU A 16 -13.55 1.18 9.25
C LEU A 16 -12.97 -0.08 9.91
N GLY A 17 -12.42 0.06 11.11
CA GLY A 17 -11.86 -1.04 11.89
C GLY A 17 -10.40 -1.40 11.58
N TYR A 18 -9.67 -0.54 10.88
CA TYR A 18 -8.24 -0.71 10.63
C TYR A 18 -7.41 -0.19 11.81
N SER A 19 -6.37 -0.93 12.18
CA SER A 19 -5.36 -0.51 13.16
C SER A 19 -4.14 0.05 12.45
N GLU A 20 -3.60 1.14 13.00
CA GLU A 20 -2.37 1.73 12.49
C GLU A 20 -1.17 0.85 12.82
N ILE A 21 -0.29 0.69 11.85
CA ILE A 21 1.03 0.07 12.04
C ILE A 21 2.12 1.03 11.57
N ILE A 22 3.31 0.84 12.12
CA ILE A 22 4.53 1.50 11.69
C ILE A 22 5.56 0.40 11.46
N THR A 23 6.05 0.30 10.24
CA THR A 23 7.04 -0.69 9.85
C THR A 23 8.38 -0.05 9.52
N TYR A 24 9.45 -0.84 9.62
CA TYR A 24 10.78 -0.35 9.25
C TYR A 24 10.86 -0.06 7.74
N SER A 25 11.57 1.02 7.40
CA SER A 25 11.90 1.35 6.01
C SER A 25 13.03 0.48 5.44
N PHE A 26 13.68 -0.29 6.29
CA PHE A 26 14.77 -1.21 5.93
C PHE A 26 14.19 -2.61 5.74
N ILE A 27 14.49 -3.23 4.62
CA ILE A 27 14.00 -4.57 4.28
C ILE A 27 15.12 -5.46 3.73
N SER A 28 14.83 -6.75 3.63
CA SER A 28 15.67 -7.70 2.91
C SER A 28 15.49 -7.57 1.40
N PRO A 29 16.55 -7.64 0.59
CA PRO A 29 16.43 -7.77 -0.86
C PRO A 29 15.56 -8.95 -1.31
N THR A 30 15.53 -10.04 -0.52
CA THR A 30 14.73 -11.25 -0.81
C THR A 30 13.21 -11.00 -0.71
N TYR A 31 12.78 -9.90 -0.11
CA TYR A 31 11.37 -9.56 -0.03
C TYR A 31 10.75 -9.29 -1.41
N TYR A 32 11.54 -8.79 -2.34
CA TYR A 32 11.08 -8.60 -3.72
C TYR A 32 10.82 -9.94 -4.43
N ASP A 33 11.60 -10.97 -4.11
CA ASP A 33 11.36 -12.34 -4.62
C ASP A 33 10.06 -12.90 -4.04
N LYS A 34 9.80 -12.68 -2.74
CA LYS A 34 8.56 -13.11 -2.09
C LYS A 34 7.32 -12.51 -2.75
N ILE A 35 7.36 -11.25 -3.16
CA ILE A 35 6.25 -10.57 -3.87
C ILE A 35 6.29 -10.76 -5.39
N ARG A 36 7.16 -11.65 -5.88
CA ARG A 36 7.27 -12.09 -7.28
C ARG A 36 7.71 -11.01 -8.27
N TRP A 37 8.43 -9.99 -7.83
CA TRP A 37 9.07 -9.09 -8.77
C TRP A 37 10.23 -9.78 -9.47
N ALA A 38 10.31 -9.66 -10.80
CA ALA A 38 11.40 -10.23 -11.58
C ALA A 38 12.76 -9.66 -11.14
N SER A 39 13.84 -10.41 -11.33
CA SER A 39 15.18 -9.99 -10.90
C SER A 39 15.66 -8.71 -11.60
N ASP A 40 15.16 -8.45 -12.80
CA ASP A 40 15.45 -7.28 -13.64
C ASP A 40 14.39 -6.17 -13.51
N ASP A 41 13.41 -6.33 -12.61
CA ASP A 41 12.38 -5.32 -12.38
C ASP A 41 13.01 -4.01 -11.87
N PRO A 42 12.84 -2.88 -12.58
CA PRO A 42 13.45 -1.61 -12.19
C PRO A 42 13.01 -1.12 -10.81
N ARG A 43 11.85 -1.54 -10.32
CA ARG A 43 11.35 -1.20 -8.99
C ARG A 43 12.19 -1.81 -7.86
N ARG A 44 13.06 -2.80 -8.17
CA ARG A 44 14.01 -3.39 -7.21
C ARG A 44 15.26 -2.53 -6.98
N GLN A 45 15.41 -1.43 -7.69
CA GLN A 45 16.56 -0.53 -7.50
C GLN A 45 16.42 0.21 -6.17
N SER A 46 17.09 -0.35 -5.15
CA SER A 46 17.04 0.12 -3.77
C SER A 46 18.39 0.70 -3.34
N PHE A 47 18.35 1.69 -2.47
CA PHE A 47 19.53 2.16 -1.78
C PHE A 47 20.02 1.10 -0.78
N LYS A 48 21.31 0.80 -0.81
CA LYS A 48 21.95 -0.09 0.16
C LYS A 48 22.32 0.69 1.42
N ILE A 49 22.08 0.08 2.57
CA ILE A 49 22.52 0.62 3.86
C ILE A 49 24.02 0.31 4.01
N LEU A 50 24.81 1.33 4.34
CA LEU A 50 26.26 1.17 4.48
C LEU A 50 26.64 0.23 5.64
N ASN A 51 25.93 0.36 6.78
CA ASN A 51 26.18 -0.43 7.98
C ASN A 51 24.85 -1.08 8.44
N PRO A 52 24.32 -2.08 7.71
CA PRO A 52 23.07 -2.72 8.08
C PRO A 52 23.24 -3.55 9.37
N LEU A 53 22.16 -3.68 10.14
CA LEU A 53 22.13 -4.57 11.31
C LEU A 53 22.19 -6.06 10.92
N GLY A 54 21.77 -6.39 9.69
CA GLY A 54 21.78 -7.72 9.11
C GLY A 54 21.34 -7.66 7.64
N GLU A 55 21.42 -8.78 6.92
CA GLU A 55 20.99 -8.86 5.52
C GLU A 55 19.48 -8.62 5.36
N ASP A 56 18.71 -8.95 6.37
CA ASP A 56 17.25 -8.75 6.44
C ASP A 56 16.82 -7.28 6.53
N THR A 57 17.77 -6.37 6.78
CA THR A 57 17.56 -4.92 6.87
C THR A 57 18.58 -4.13 6.06
N SER A 58 19.03 -4.68 4.93
CA SER A 58 20.20 -4.17 4.19
C SER A 58 19.87 -3.15 3.10
N ILE A 59 18.62 -2.96 2.75
CA ILE A 59 18.20 -2.01 1.71
C ILE A 59 17.02 -1.15 2.17
N MET A 60 16.90 0.05 1.57
CA MET A 60 15.74 0.90 1.71
C MET A 60 14.61 0.38 0.81
N ARG A 61 13.38 0.29 1.34
CA ARG A 61 12.22 -0.21 0.60
C ARG A 61 11.77 0.74 -0.50
N THR A 62 11.38 0.18 -1.66
CA THR A 62 10.74 0.89 -2.78
C THR A 62 9.23 0.66 -2.85
N THR A 63 8.70 -0.19 -1.99
CA THR A 63 7.27 -0.48 -1.78
C THR A 63 7.04 -0.87 -0.32
N VAL A 64 5.86 -0.56 0.22
CA VAL A 64 5.47 -0.96 1.59
C VAL A 64 4.88 -2.37 1.61
N LEU A 65 4.47 -2.90 0.47
CA LEU A 65 3.76 -4.17 0.37
C LEU A 65 4.44 -5.34 1.12
N PRO A 66 5.77 -5.59 1.01
CA PRO A 66 6.41 -6.67 1.77
C PRO A 66 6.29 -6.48 3.29
N SER A 67 6.44 -5.25 3.76
CA SER A 67 6.33 -4.93 5.20
C SER A 67 4.90 -5.18 5.71
N MET A 68 3.88 -4.78 4.94
CA MET A 68 2.47 -5.05 5.26
C MET A 68 2.21 -6.56 5.31
N LEU A 69 2.70 -7.31 4.33
CA LEU A 69 2.53 -8.77 4.27
C LEU A 69 3.20 -9.49 5.45
N GLU A 70 4.38 -9.02 5.89
CA GLU A 70 5.04 -9.57 7.09
C GLU A 70 4.16 -9.40 8.35
N ILE A 71 3.54 -8.23 8.54
CA ILE A 71 2.70 -7.99 9.71
C ILE A 71 1.39 -8.79 9.63
N LEU A 72 0.76 -8.87 8.45
CA LEU A 72 -0.42 -9.72 8.24
C LEU A 72 -0.10 -11.19 8.51
N THR A 73 1.02 -11.68 7.97
CA THR A 73 1.51 -13.06 8.21
C THR A 73 1.77 -13.33 9.68
N ARG A 74 2.38 -12.38 10.39
CA ARG A 74 2.60 -12.49 11.84
C ARG A 74 1.28 -12.64 12.59
N ASN A 75 0.28 -11.79 12.29
CA ASN A 75 -1.06 -11.89 12.87
C ASN A 75 -1.71 -13.25 12.58
N TYR A 76 -1.63 -13.71 11.33
CA TYR A 76 -2.15 -15.02 10.93
C TYR A 76 -1.50 -16.16 11.72
N ASN A 77 -0.17 -16.14 11.85
CA ASN A 77 0.58 -17.17 12.59
C ASN A 77 0.26 -17.15 14.10
N PHE A 78 -0.08 -15.99 14.65
CA PHE A 78 -0.61 -15.86 16.03
C PHE A 78 -2.08 -16.29 16.17
N ARG A 79 -2.67 -16.89 15.12
CA ARG A 79 -4.04 -17.38 15.12
C ARG A 79 -5.12 -16.30 15.25
N ASN A 80 -4.79 -15.05 14.95
CA ASN A 80 -5.80 -14.02 14.81
C ASN A 80 -6.69 -14.36 13.63
N LYS A 81 -8.02 -14.43 13.85
CA LYS A 81 -8.99 -14.83 12.81
C LYS A 81 -9.13 -13.81 11.70
N CYS A 82 -8.86 -12.55 12.00
CA CYS A 82 -8.88 -11.44 11.04
C CYS A 82 -7.88 -10.37 11.45
N ALA A 83 -7.45 -9.58 10.48
CA ALA A 83 -6.72 -8.34 10.71
C ALA A 83 -7.10 -7.31 9.64
N LYS A 84 -7.16 -6.04 10.04
CA LYS A 84 -7.27 -4.88 9.18
C LYS A 84 -6.25 -3.86 9.63
N LEU A 85 -5.27 -3.59 8.79
CA LEU A 85 -4.10 -2.77 9.12
C LEU A 85 -3.92 -1.65 8.10
N TYR A 86 -3.47 -0.48 8.53
CA TYR A 86 -3.06 0.59 7.63
C TYR A 86 -1.74 1.22 8.08
N GLU A 87 -1.01 1.77 7.12
CA GLU A 87 0.22 2.53 7.34
C GLU A 87 0.27 3.72 6.37
N VAL A 88 0.62 4.89 6.88
CA VAL A 88 1.10 6.00 6.05
C VAL A 88 2.62 6.01 6.20
N GLY A 89 3.26 5.28 5.31
CA GLY A 89 4.70 5.03 5.33
C GLY A 89 5.49 5.82 4.29
N ARG A 90 6.78 5.56 4.21
CA ARG A 90 7.68 6.12 3.19
C ARG A 90 8.34 5.03 2.39
N ILE A 91 8.56 5.30 1.12
CA ILE A 91 9.38 4.54 0.20
C ILE A 91 10.50 5.43 -0.34
N TYR A 92 11.55 4.82 -0.85
CA TYR A 92 12.79 5.50 -1.24
C TYR A 92 13.18 5.05 -2.64
N LEU A 93 13.03 5.96 -3.60
CA LEU A 93 13.24 5.67 -5.01
C LEU A 93 14.55 6.29 -5.51
N PRO A 94 15.23 5.69 -6.49
CA PRO A 94 16.37 6.31 -7.16
C PRO A 94 15.94 7.53 -7.97
N GLY A 95 16.90 8.40 -8.32
CA GLY A 95 16.67 9.52 -9.22
C GLY A 95 16.57 10.89 -8.55
N GLY A 96 16.85 10.98 -7.25
CA GLY A 96 16.98 12.27 -6.57
C GLY A 96 18.25 13.05 -6.97
N ALA A 97 18.26 14.36 -6.69
CA ALA A 97 19.43 15.20 -6.89
C ALA A 97 20.62 14.70 -6.05
N ASP A 98 21.80 14.87 -6.57
CA ASP A 98 23.08 14.51 -5.89
C ASP A 98 23.18 13.05 -5.42
N GLY A 99 22.44 12.14 -6.10
CA GLY A 99 22.44 10.70 -5.76
C GLY A 99 21.64 10.35 -4.50
N LEU A 100 20.88 11.29 -3.96
CA LEU A 100 19.99 11.05 -2.84
C LEU A 100 18.71 10.32 -3.29
N ALA A 101 18.03 9.69 -2.32
CA ALA A 101 16.74 9.07 -2.59
C ALA A 101 15.65 10.12 -2.77
N VAL A 102 14.71 9.85 -3.69
CA VAL A 102 13.42 10.50 -3.71
C VAL A 102 12.55 9.81 -2.67
N GLU A 103 12.24 10.50 -1.58
CA GLU A 103 11.30 10.03 -0.58
C GLU A 103 9.86 10.28 -1.04
N LYS A 104 9.05 9.25 -1.08
CA LYS A 104 7.61 9.36 -1.33
C LYS A 104 6.82 8.82 -0.15
N LYS A 105 5.74 9.50 0.18
CA LYS A 105 4.77 9.03 1.15
C LYS A 105 3.75 8.14 0.47
N VAL A 106 3.41 7.02 1.08
CA VAL A 106 2.43 6.06 0.57
C VAL A 106 1.42 5.69 1.65
N LEU A 107 0.16 5.54 1.25
CA LEU A 107 -0.88 4.92 2.06
C LEU A 107 -0.95 3.45 1.69
N SER A 108 -0.81 2.57 2.68
CA SER A 108 -0.98 1.14 2.50
C SER A 108 -2.09 0.62 3.41
N LEU A 109 -2.93 -0.27 2.87
CA LEU A 109 -3.89 -1.06 3.64
C LEU A 109 -3.60 -2.54 3.44
N GLY A 110 -3.87 -3.33 4.48
CA GLY A 110 -3.77 -4.77 4.41
C GLY A 110 -4.83 -5.42 5.29
N ALA A 111 -5.48 -6.47 4.81
CA ALA A 111 -6.50 -7.14 5.58
C ALA A 111 -6.68 -8.61 5.17
N TYR A 112 -7.22 -9.41 6.10
CA TYR A 112 -7.70 -10.77 5.86
C TYR A 112 -8.76 -11.15 6.89
N GLY A 113 -9.46 -12.24 6.63
CA GLY A 113 -10.42 -12.86 7.56
C GLY A 113 -11.86 -12.79 7.07
N GLU A 114 -12.78 -13.18 7.94
CA GLU A 114 -14.20 -13.26 7.60
C GLU A 114 -14.75 -11.90 7.16
N GLY A 115 -15.51 -11.89 6.07
CA GLY A 115 -16.10 -10.68 5.48
C GLY A 115 -15.11 -9.80 4.71
N MET A 116 -13.84 -10.24 4.55
CA MET A 116 -12.87 -9.53 3.73
C MET A 116 -12.80 -10.15 2.35
N ASP A 117 -13.10 -9.34 1.34
CA ASP A 117 -12.97 -9.66 -0.07
C ASP A 117 -12.51 -8.42 -0.87
N PHE A 118 -12.46 -8.55 -2.18
CA PHE A 118 -12.10 -7.45 -3.07
C PHE A 118 -13.02 -6.24 -2.91
N PHE A 119 -14.33 -6.47 -2.76
CA PHE A 119 -15.30 -5.37 -2.65
C PHE A 119 -15.29 -4.72 -1.27
N ALA A 120 -15.00 -5.47 -0.21
CA ALA A 120 -14.81 -4.93 1.12
C ALA A 120 -13.58 -3.99 1.18
N LEU A 121 -12.46 -4.39 0.55
CA LEU A 121 -11.30 -3.50 0.43
C LEU A 121 -11.61 -2.29 -0.46
N LYS A 122 -12.30 -2.49 -1.60
CA LYS A 122 -12.73 -1.39 -2.48
C LYS A 122 -13.58 -0.37 -1.73
N GLY A 123 -14.57 -0.83 -0.95
CA GLY A 123 -15.43 0.06 -0.14
C GLY A 123 -14.62 0.86 0.91
N ALA A 124 -13.63 0.24 1.54
CA ALA A 124 -12.73 0.95 2.45
C ALA A 124 -11.91 2.03 1.72
N MET A 125 -11.41 1.71 0.53
CA MET A 125 -10.70 2.66 -0.33
C MET A 125 -11.60 3.83 -0.74
N GLU A 126 -12.82 3.56 -1.19
CA GLU A 126 -13.80 4.59 -1.57
C GLU A 126 -14.11 5.53 -0.40
N ALA A 127 -14.29 4.98 0.81
CA ALA A 127 -14.54 5.79 2.01
C ALA A 127 -13.34 6.69 2.36
N ILE A 128 -12.11 6.15 2.31
CA ILE A 128 -10.89 6.91 2.60
C ILE A 128 -10.66 8.00 1.54
N LEU A 129 -10.80 7.67 0.26
CA LEU A 129 -10.62 8.61 -0.85
C LEU A 129 -11.71 9.71 -0.82
N GLY A 130 -12.95 9.34 -0.45
CA GLY A 130 -14.03 10.30 -0.23
C GLY A 130 -13.75 11.26 0.94
N GLU A 131 -13.20 10.76 2.06
CA GLU A 131 -12.85 11.60 3.21
C GLU A 131 -11.82 12.68 2.87
N ILE A 132 -10.81 12.35 2.05
CA ILE A 132 -9.83 13.32 1.57
C ILE A 132 -10.29 14.10 0.34
N ARG A 133 -11.50 13.79 -0.15
CA ARG A 133 -12.10 14.43 -1.33
C ARG A 133 -11.25 14.30 -2.59
N ALA A 134 -10.71 13.11 -2.82
CA ALA A 134 -10.06 12.82 -4.09
C ALA A 134 -11.08 12.99 -5.23
N ALA A 135 -10.69 13.73 -6.28
CA ALA A 135 -11.59 14.03 -7.39
C ALA A 135 -11.49 12.95 -8.47
N ASP A 136 -12.62 12.70 -9.16
CA ASP A 136 -12.70 11.80 -10.32
C ASP A 136 -11.99 10.45 -10.10
N VAL A 137 -12.32 9.79 -8.98
CA VAL A 137 -11.76 8.48 -8.63
C VAL A 137 -12.38 7.41 -9.51
N THR A 138 -11.53 6.67 -10.23
CA THR A 138 -11.95 5.48 -10.98
C THR A 138 -11.08 4.27 -10.62
N PHE A 139 -11.67 3.08 -10.80
CA PHE A 139 -11.01 1.80 -10.56
C PHE A 139 -11.04 0.99 -11.86
N GLU A 140 -9.88 0.65 -12.37
CA GLU A 140 -9.76 0.00 -13.67
C GLU A 140 -8.90 -1.27 -13.56
N ALA A 141 -9.09 -2.19 -14.50
CA ALA A 141 -8.18 -3.33 -14.60
C ALA A 141 -6.77 -2.81 -14.93
N PRO A 142 -5.72 -3.32 -14.25
CA PRO A 142 -4.35 -2.90 -14.54
C PRO A 142 -3.99 -3.15 -16.00
N GLN A 143 -3.44 -2.14 -16.67
CA GLN A 143 -2.97 -2.28 -18.06
C GLN A 143 -1.79 -3.23 -18.15
N ILE A 144 -0.93 -3.23 -17.11
CA ILE A 144 0.20 -4.15 -16.98
C ILE A 144 -0.07 -5.02 -15.76
N PRO A 145 -0.07 -6.37 -15.90
CA PRO A 145 -0.29 -7.26 -14.78
C PRO A 145 0.72 -7.03 -13.66
N ASN A 146 0.25 -6.83 -12.44
CA ASN A 146 1.11 -6.75 -11.27
C ASN A 146 1.32 -8.16 -10.69
N PRO A 147 2.55 -8.71 -10.70
CA PRO A 147 2.80 -10.09 -10.31
C PRO A 147 2.52 -10.39 -8.83
N SER A 148 2.42 -9.35 -8.00
CA SER A 148 2.12 -9.47 -6.57
C SER A 148 0.64 -9.67 -6.27
N TYR A 149 -0.24 -9.37 -7.23
CA TYR A 149 -1.70 -9.42 -7.07
C TYR A 149 -2.34 -10.50 -7.95
N HIS A 150 -3.51 -10.94 -7.54
CA HIS A 150 -4.33 -11.89 -8.31
C HIS A 150 -4.83 -11.22 -9.61
N PRO A 151 -4.58 -11.80 -10.80
CA PRO A 151 -4.83 -11.13 -12.09
C PRO A 151 -6.30 -10.77 -12.33
N GLY A 152 -7.24 -11.54 -11.74
CA GLY A 152 -8.69 -11.29 -11.89
C GLY A 152 -9.33 -10.57 -10.71
N ARG A 153 -8.56 -10.22 -9.66
CA ARG A 153 -9.08 -9.56 -8.44
C ARG A 153 -8.14 -8.45 -7.98
N CYS A 154 -7.75 -7.61 -8.94
CA CYS A 154 -6.84 -6.49 -8.74
C CYS A 154 -7.32 -5.33 -9.60
N ALA A 155 -7.19 -4.11 -9.10
CA ALA A 155 -7.48 -2.89 -9.83
C ALA A 155 -6.42 -1.83 -9.57
N GLN A 156 -6.14 -1.03 -10.58
CA GLN A 156 -5.44 0.24 -10.40
C GLN A 156 -6.42 1.32 -9.97
N VAL A 157 -5.94 2.26 -9.19
CA VAL A 157 -6.70 3.42 -8.71
C VAL A 157 -6.24 4.63 -9.51
N LEU A 158 -7.18 5.33 -10.13
CA LEU A 158 -6.91 6.58 -10.83
C LEU A 158 -7.62 7.73 -10.12
N VAL A 159 -6.95 8.86 -10.05
CA VAL A 159 -7.49 10.14 -9.57
C VAL A 159 -7.22 11.17 -10.65
N ASN A 160 -8.27 11.84 -11.16
CA ASN A 160 -8.19 12.73 -12.33
C ASN A 160 -7.50 12.04 -13.55
N GLY A 161 -7.76 10.75 -13.76
CA GLY A 161 -7.18 9.98 -14.85
C GLY A 161 -5.71 9.60 -14.68
N GLN A 162 -5.06 9.94 -13.56
CA GLN A 162 -3.69 9.54 -13.25
C GLN A 162 -3.68 8.34 -12.29
N GLU A 163 -2.90 7.33 -12.61
CA GLU A 163 -2.72 6.19 -11.71
C GLU A 163 -2.00 6.63 -10.44
N VAL A 164 -2.63 6.37 -9.29
CA VAL A 164 -2.10 6.69 -7.97
C VAL A 164 -1.76 5.44 -7.16
N GLY A 165 -2.09 4.25 -7.65
CA GLY A 165 -1.74 3.01 -6.99
C GLY A 165 -2.58 1.82 -7.40
N VAL A 166 -2.46 0.75 -6.63
CA VAL A 166 -3.06 -0.56 -6.89
C VAL A 166 -3.66 -1.14 -5.62
N PHE A 167 -4.75 -1.90 -5.77
CA PHE A 167 -5.31 -2.69 -4.69
C PHE A 167 -5.90 -4.00 -5.21
N GLY A 168 -6.07 -4.97 -4.32
CA GLY A 168 -6.71 -6.23 -4.65
C GLY A 168 -6.29 -7.38 -3.75
N GLN A 169 -6.68 -8.57 -4.17
CA GLN A 169 -6.24 -9.81 -3.56
C GLN A 169 -4.77 -10.04 -3.88
N ILE A 170 -3.99 -10.39 -2.88
CA ILE A 170 -2.60 -10.83 -3.05
C ILE A 170 -2.58 -12.14 -3.84
N HIS A 171 -1.62 -12.27 -4.75
CA HIS A 171 -1.49 -13.48 -5.57
C HIS A 171 -1.28 -14.71 -4.68
N PRO A 172 -1.97 -15.84 -4.92
CA PRO A 172 -1.84 -17.04 -4.09
C PRO A 172 -0.39 -17.53 -3.91
N LEU A 173 0.43 -17.42 -4.95
CA LEU A 173 1.86 -17.76 -4.85
C LEU A 173 2.64 -16.81 -3.93
N VAL A 174 2.24 -15.55 -3.82
CA VAL A 174 2.81 -14.62 -2.84
C VAL A 174 2.42 -15.05 -1.44
N ALA A 175 1.13 -15.33 -1.18
CA ALA A 175 0.69 -15.84 0.12
C ALA A 175 1.47 -17.12 0.50
N GLN A 176 1.66 -18.03 -0.45
CA GLN A 176 2.47 -19.24 -0.26
C GLN A 176 3.94 -18.92 0.08
N ASN A 177 4.55 -17.91 -0.55
CA ASN A 177 5.93 -17.47 -0.24
C ASN A 177 6.05 -16.93 1.19
N TYR A 178 4.95 -16.49 1.79
CA TYR A 178 4.86 -16.09 3.20
C TYR A 178 4.40 -17.22 4.12
N GLY A 179 4.14 -18.43 3.58
CA GLY A 179 3.69 -19.59 4.35
C GLY A 179 2.25 -19.48 4.86
N VAL A 180 1.40 -18.74 4.13
CA VAL A 180 0.03 -18.43 4.53
C VAL A 180 -0.95 -19.15 3.59
N ASP A 181 -1.94 -19.83 4.18
CA ASP A 181 -3.08 -20.44 3.48
C ASP A 181 -4.35 -19.62 3.76
N ALA A 182 -4.30 -18.34 3.38
CA ALA A 182 -5.43 -17.43 3.48
C ALA A 182 -5.35 -16.35 2.38
N GLU A 183 -6.51 -15.81 2.03
CA GLU A 183 -6.59 -14.69 1.10
C GLU A 183 -6.23 -13.40 1.83
N PHE A 184 -5.15 -12.75 1.41
CA PHE A 184 -4.79 -11.40 1.84
C PHE A 184 -5.22 -10.39 0.80
N TYR A 185 -5.67 -9.25 1.26
CA TYR A 185 -6.09 -8.12 0.44
C TYR A 185 -5.29 -6.90 0.82
N CYS A 186 -4.60 -6.29 -0.14
CA CYS A 186 -3.73 -5.13 0.12
C CYS A 186 -3.99 -4.01 -0.89
N ALA A 187 -3.69 -2.80 -0.44
CA ALA A 187 -3.64 -1.61 -1.27
C ALA A 187 -2.35 -0.83 -0.99
N GLU A 188 -1.80 -0.20 -2.02
CA GLU A 188 -0.71 0.77 -1.90
C GLU A 188 -0.97 1.94 -2.83
N LEU A 189 -1.03 3.16 -2.27
CA LEU A 189 -1.33 4.40 -2.99
C LEU A 189 -0.25 5.45 -2.75
N ASP A 190 0.16 6.14 -3.80
CA ASP A 190 1.02 7.31 -3.73
C ASP A 190 0.27 8.47 -3.04
N PHE A 191 0.63 8.74 -1.78
CA PHE A 191 -0.03 9.75 -0.96
C PHE A 191 0.17 11.17 -1.53
N ASP A 192 1.33 11.45 -2.11
CA ASP A 192 1.63 12.77 -2.63
C ASP A 192 0.79 13.07 -3.88
N GLN A 193 0.58 12.05 -4.73
CA GLN A 193 -0.33 12.16 -5.88
C GLN A 193 -1.80 12.29 -5.44
N LEU A 194 -2.23 11.58 -4.39
CA LEU A 194 -3.56 11.77 -3.82
C LEU A 194 -3.79 13.22 -3.38
N MET A 195 -2.79 13.86 -2.79
CA MET A 195 -2.90 15.26 -2.37
C MET A 195 -2.97 16.23 -3.55
N CYS A 196 -2.31 15.94 -4.65
CA CYS A 196 -2.44 16.71 -5.89
C CYS A 196 -3.82 16.58 -6.53
N GLY A 197 -4.47 15.42 -6.37
CA GLY A 197 -5.79 15.12 -6.92
C GLY A 197 -6.97 15.51 -6.03
N LYS A 198 -6.74 16.28 -4.97
CA LYS A 198 -7.79 16.70 -4.06
C LYS A 198 -8.75 17.71 -4.72
N GLY A 199 -10.06 17.43 -4.61
CA GLY A 199 -11.12 18.34 -5.06
C GLY A 199 -11.19 19.63 -4.21
N PRO A 200 -12.01 20.62 -4.64
CA PRO A 200 -12.18 21.91 -3.95
C PRO A 200 -12.77 21.70 -2.54
N ASP A 201 -12.46 22.64 -1.65
CA ASP A 201 -13.06 22.66 -0.33
C ASP A 201 -14.58 22.92 -0.44
N PRO A 202 -15.43 22.25 0.37
CA PRO A 202 -16.85 22.50 0.38
C PRO A 202 -17.11 23.96 0.69
N GLN A 203 -17.94 24.59 -0.14
CA GLN A 203 -18.43 25.94 0.13
C GLN A 203 -19.83 25.84 0.73
N TYR A 204 -20.05 26.58 1.80
CA TYR A 204 -21.38 26.74 2.35
C TYR A 204 -22.25 27.53 1.34
N VAL A 205 -23.34 26.92 0.88
CA VAL A 205 -24.38 27.62 0.11
C VAL A 205 -25.54 27.83 1.03
N PRO A 206 -25.88 29.10 1.39
CA PRO A 206 -27.08 29.37 2.20
C PRO A 206 -28.34 28.88 1.45
N LEU A 207 -29.28 28.34 2.21
CA LEU A 207 -30.61 27.95 1.70
C LEU A 207 -31.41 29.20 1.33
#